data_d0d883075846f0bd0655754ff4b6b541
#
_entry.id   d0d883075846f0bd0655754ff4b6b541
#
_cell.length_a   1.000
_cell.length_b   1.000
_cell.length_c   1.000
_cell.angle_alpha   90.00
_cell.angle_beta   90.00
_cell.angle_gamma   90.00
#
_symmetry.space_group_name_H-M   'P 1'
#
loop_
_entity.id
_entity.type
_entity.pdbx_description
1 polymer ?
#
loop_
_entity_poly.entity_id
_entity_poly.type
_entity_poly.pdbx_seq_one_letter_code
_entity_poly.pdbx_strand_id
1 'polypeptide(L)'
;MELNKYFIFIIFILVTVIFSIFGYSPEEVVIAGPYFPQIEYFENELDLISADLNIKIKYVPYSDIETEIIEGNDSDKFDLAIIPNPQGVVNLGERGYLYPISIALEKEIIENNYSRHLQEITTSDLDGETYGVLFRLIPNSLIWYDVEKYNRLGSPKFESFQDMVLFTEANVYEDRPLWCMDIESGASTGWIATNWLEDIILHEQGPTVYDEWFQQKISPQNEEIKQSISNIGELIFIKDAIYGGKERIINKEFRNNFRNLVDSNNKCVFSWSGHFAGMYLSLIHI
;
A
#
# COMPACT_ATOMS: atom_id res chain seq x y z
N MET A 1 39.89 46.31 36.77
CA MET A 1 39.38 46.04 35.39
C MET A 1 39.74 44.64 34.88
N GLU A 2 40.48 43.82 35.63
CA GLU A 2 40.83 42.43 35.21
C GLU A 2 39.83 41.36 35.70
N LEU A 3 39.13 41.61 36.81
CA LEU A 3 38.13 40.65 37.35
C LEU A 3 36.97 40.35 36.39
N ASN A 4 36.67 41.27 35.53
CA ASN A 4 35.53 41.15 34.56
C ASN A 4 35.84 40.21 33.39
N LYS A 5 37.11 40.04 33.00
CA LYS A 5 37.49 39.12 31.90
C LYS A 5 37.42 37.66 32.33
N TYR A 6 37.83 37.35 33.52
CA TYR A 6 37.77 35.99 34.08
C TYR A 6 36.32 35.57 34.35
N PHE A 7 35.48 36.48 34.77
CA PHE A 7 34.06 36.22 35.00
C PHE A 7 33.33 35.93 33.69
N ILE A 8 33.59 36.67 32.62
CA ILE A 8 33.02 36.45 31.27
C ILE A 8 33.55 35.13 30.69
N PHE A 9 34.80 34.77 30.90
CA PHE A 9 35.39 33.55 30.43
C PHE A 9 34.82 32.31 31.16
N ILE A 10 34.60 32.42 32.48
CA ILE A 10 33.95 31.35 33.26
C ILE A 10 32.47 31.18 32.84
N ILE A 11 31.73 32.25 32.57
CA ILE A 11 30.36 32.16 32.06
C ILE A 11 30.36 31.50 30.66
N PHE A 12 31.31 31.82 29.79
CA PHE A 12 31.41 31.25 28.46
C PHE A 12 31.72 29.76 28.54
N ILE A 13 32.64 29.34 29.42
CA ILE A 13 32.94 27.91 29.68
C ILE A 13 31.72 27.19 30.28
N LEU A 14 31.01 27.80 31.24
CA LEU A 14 29.82 27.25 31.84
C LEU A 14 28.68 27.09 30.81
N VAL A 15 28.48 28.06 29.93
CA VAL A 15 27.49 27.99 28.84
C VAL A 15 27.88 26.91 27.85
N THR A 16 29.14 26.81 27.42
CA THR A 16 29.61 25.73 26.50
C THR A 16 29.54 24.37 27.17
N VAL A 17 29.84 24.23 28.45
CA VAL A 17 29.71 22.96 29.19
C VAL A 17 28.22 22.60 29.40
N ILE A 18 27.35 23.56 29.67
CA ILE A 18 25.91 23.33 29.76
C ILE A 18 25.35 22.88 28.39
N PHE A 19 25.74 23.52 27.30
CA PHE A 19 25.38 23.06 25.95
C PHE A 19 25.97 21.68 25.59
N SER A 20 27.11 21.30 26.18
CA SER A 20 27.72 19.96 25.97
C SER A 20 27.13 18.89 26.90
N ILE A 21 26.55 19.27 28.05
CA ILE A 21 25.94 18.35 29.03
C ILE A 21 24.44 18.15 28.74
N PHE A 22 23.74 19.18 28.30
CA PHE A 22 22.44 19.01 27.64
C PHE A 22 22.72 18.69 26.18
N GLY A 23 23.16 17.45 25.93
CA GLY A 23 23.41 16.96 24.60
C GLY A 23 22.20 17.34 23.73
N TYR A 24 22.44 18.08 22.65
CA TYR A 24 21.46 18.31 21.61
C TYR A 24 21.14 16.92 21.05
N SER A 25 20.10 16.34 21.60
CA SER A 25 19.48 15.15 21.03
C SER A 25 18.94 15.61 19.67
N PRO A 26 19.40 15.06 18.54
CA PRO A 26 18.82 15.45 17.28
C PRO A 26 17.31 15.25 17.38
N GLU A 27 16.55 16.17 16.83
CA GLU A 27 15.11 16.10 16.76
C GLU A 27 14.74 14.75 16.11
N GLU A 28 13.89 13.96 16.73
CA GLU A 28 13.48 12.66 16.22
C GLU A 28 12.16 12.84 15.48
N VAL A 29 12.12 12.40 14.23
CA VAL A 29 10.92 12.31 13.40
C VAL A 29 10.53 10.86 13.24
N VAL A 30 9.34 10.51 13.65
CA VAL A 30 8.80 9.15 13.55
C VAL A 30 7.84 9.08 12.38
N ILE A 31 8.12 8.20 11.42
CA ILE A 31 7.25 7.90 10.28
C ILE A 31 6.56 6.57 10.55
N ALA A 32 5.24 6.55 10.59
CA ALA A 32 4.45 5.32 10.67
C ALA A 32 3.94 4.89 9.29
N GLY A 33 3.77 3.60 9.06
CA GLY A 33 3.24 3.14 7.77
C GLY A 33 3.07 1.62 7.70
N PRO A 34 2.72 1.06 6.53
CA PRO A 34 2.51 -0.37 6.37
C PRO A 34 3.82 -1.16 6.46
N TYR A 35 3.72 -2.41 6.92
CA TYR A 35 4.82 -3.35 6.75
C TYR A 35 4.99 -3.73 5.27
N PHE A 36 6.22 -3.72 4.76
CA PHE A 36 6.55 -4.19 3.42
C PHE A 36 7.89 -4.95 3.40
N PRO A 37 8.07 -5.87 2.45
CA PRO A 37 9.33 -6.58 2.30
C PRO A 37 10.49 -5.64 2.01
N GLN A 38 11.68 -6.01 2.47
CA GLN A 38 12.89 -5.21 2.24
C GLN A 38 12.82 -3.81 2.88
N ILE A 39 12.09 -3.69 3.99
CA ILE A 39 11.99 -2.46 4.79
C ILE A 39 13.39 -1.90 5.14
N GLU A 40 14.38 -2.77 5.31
CA GLU A 40 15.78 -2.43 5.59
C GLU A 40 16.39 -1.48 4.55
N TYR A 41 16.01 -1.62 3.25
CA TYR A 41 16.48 -0.68 2.23
C TYR A 41 15.88 0.71 2.41
N PHE A 42 14.60 0.76 2.79
CA PHE A 42 13.93 2.02 3.08
C PHE A 42 14.53 2.69 4.32
N GLU A 43 14.78 1.93 5.38
CA GLU A 43 15.43 2.42 6.60
C GLU A 43 16.84 2.95 6.30
N ASN A 44 17.61 2.28 5.45
CA ASN A 44 18.93 2.77 5.00
C ASN A 44 18.84 4.12 4.27
N GLU A 45 17.82 4.31 3.42
CA GLU A 45 17.61 5.61 2.75
C GLU A 45 17.20 6.69 3.76
N LEU A 46 16.39 6.36 4.76
CA LEU A 46 16.05 7.27 5.85
C LEU A 46 17.29 7.64 6.69
N ASP A 47 18.21 6.71 6.92
CA ASP A 47 19.47 6.98 7.60
C ASP A 47 20.35 7.97 6.81
N LEU A 48 20.39 7.86 5.48
CA LEU A 48 21.10 8.82 4.63
C LEU A 48 20.48 10.22 4.74
N ILE A 49 19.14 10.31 4.68
CA ILE A 49 18.40 11.56 4.86
C ILE A 49 18.62 12.12 6.28
N SER A 50 18.59 11.26 7.29
CA SER A 50 18.87 11.62 8.68
C SER A 50 20.23 12.28 8.84
N ALA A 51 21.26 11.72 8.19
CA ALA A 51 22.61 12.24 8.23
C ALA A 51 22.74 13.60 7.52
N ASP A 52 22.06 13.75 6.37
CA ASP A 52 22.10 14.99 5.57
C ASP A 52 21.36 16.13 6.30
N LEU A 53 20.23 15.85 6.91
CA LEU A 53 19.40 16.82 7.63
C LEU A 53 19.82 17.03 9.09
N ASN A 54 20.71 16.20 9.62
CA ASN A 54 21.11 16.17 11.05
C ASN A 54 19.91 16.04 12.01
N ILE A 55 18.93 15.23 11.61
CA ILE A 55 17.78 14.82 12.43
C ILE A 55 17.79 13.30 12.56
N LYS A 56 17.07 12.75 13.55
CA LYS A 56 16.89 11.31 13.65
C LYS A 56 15.56 10.94 13.02
N ILE A 57 15.56 10.08 12.00
CA ILE A 57 14.33 9.58 11.37
C ILE A 57 14.17 8.11 11.72
N LYS A 58 12.96 7.72 12.12
CA LYS A 58 12.62 6.34 12.46
C LYS A 58 11.38 5.92 11.70
N TYR A 59 11.37 4.72 11.14
CA TYR A 59 10.17 4.10 10.58
C TYR A 59 9.58 3.09 11.56
N VAL A 60 8.25 3.11 11.71
CA VAL A 60 7.49 2.17 12.57
C VAL A 60 6.41 1.51 11.73
N PRO A 61 6.52 0.20 11.44
CA PRO A 61 5.53 -0.50 10.63
C PRO A 61 4.32 -0.94 11.45
N TYR A 62 3.13 -0.76 10.87
CA TYR A 62 1.84 -1.23 11.39
C TYR A 62 1.15 -2.13 10.37
N SER A 63 0.33 -3.06 10.85
CA SER A 63 -0.51 -3.91 9.98
C SER A 63 -1.68 -3.15 9.36
N ASP A 64 -2.20 -2.15 10.08
CA ASP A 64 -3.28 -1.26 9.66
C ASP A 64 -3.06 0.12 10.27
N ILE A 65 -2.41 0.99 9.51
CA ILE A 65 -2.06 2.33 9.97
C ILE A 65 -3.30 3.22 10.15
N GLU A 66 -4.35 3.03 9.34
CA GLU A 66 -5.56 3.85 9.44
C GLU A 66 -6.29 3.57 10.77
N THR A 67 -6.38 2.30 11.17
CA THR A 67 -6.93 1.92 12.47
C THR A 67 -6.10 2.48 13.62
N GLU A 68 -4.77 2.41 13.56
CA GLU A 68 -3.90 2.96 14.59
C GLU A 68 -4.08 4.47 14.77
N ILE A 69 -4.26 5.22 13.68
CA ILE A 69 -4.54 6.66 13.73
C ILE A 69 -5.88 6.93 14.42
N ILE A 70 -6.91 6.13 14.13
CA ILE A 70 -8.27 6.33 14.67
C ILE A 70 -8.36 5.94 16.14
N GLU A 71 -7.76 4.83 16.53
CA GLU A 71 -7.83 4.31 17.90
C GLU A 71 -7.03 5.15 18.90
N GLY A 72 -6.11 6.00 18.43
CA GLY A 72 -5.42 6.99 19.22
C GLY A 72 -4.41 6.45 20.24
N ASN A 73 -4.22 5.14 20.32
CA ASN A 73 -3.32 4.54 21.29
C ASN A 73 -1.85 4.93 21.07
N ASP A 74 -1.48 5.27 19.84
CA ASP A 74 -0.12 5.59 19.42
C ASP A 74 -0.03 6.86 18.55
N SER A 75 -1.13 7.63 18.37
CA SER A 75 -1.15 8.85 17.55
C SER A 75 -0.15 9.93 18.01
N ASP A 76 0.19 9.92 19.29
CA ASP A 76 1.23 10.81 19.84
C ASP A 76 2.66 10.28 19.63
N LYS A 77 2.80 9.13 18.95
CA LYS A 77 4.08 8.44 18.77
C LYS A 77 4.68 8.59 17.39
N PHE A 78 3.99 9.22 16.46
CA PHE A 78 4.54 9.47 15.13
C PHE A 78 4.10 10.83 14.57
N ASP A 79 4.99 11.40 13.76
CA ASP A 79 4.85 12.75 13.18
C ASP A 79 4.29 12.71 11.76
N LEU A 80 4.60 11.63 11.04
CA LEU A 80 4.17 11.41 9.66
C LEU A 80 3.59 10.00 9.49
N ALA A 81 2.62 9.87 8.60
CA ALA A 81 2.05 8.57 8.25
C ALA A 81 2.11 8.30 6.74
N ILE A 82 2.54 7.09 6.36
CA ILE A 82 2.40 6.56 5.01
C ILE A 82 1.13 5.73 4.98
N ILE A 83 0.10 6.24 4.34
CA ILE A 83 -1.23 5.61 4.25
C ILE A 83 -1.39 5.03 2.84
N PRO A 84 -1.62 3.72 2.70
CA PRO A 84 -1.73 3.06 1.39
C PRO A 84 -2.94 3.51 0.57
N ASN A 85 -3.99 3.97 1.24
CA ASN A 85 -5.28 4.32 0.64
C ASN A 85 -5.44 5.85 0.55
N PRO A 86 -5.41 6.47 -0.64
CA PRO A 86 -5.59 7.91 -0.77
C PRO A 86 -6.92 8.43 -0.20
N GLN A 87 -8.03 7.69 -0.40
CA GLN A 87 -9.31 8.06 0.19
C GLN A 87 -9.28 7.99 1.73
N GLY A 88 -8.50 7.07 2.30
CA GLY A 88 -8.25 7.02 3.74
C GLY A 88 -7.59 8.30 4.24
N VAL A 89 -6.66 8.89 3.48
CA VAL A 89 -6.04 10.18 3.80
C VAL A 89 -7.09 11.28 3.89
N VAL A 90 -7.98 11.39 2.87
CA VAL A 90 -9.05 12.39 2.85
C VAL A 90 -10.01 12.17 4.03
N ASN A 91 -10.49 10.94 4.22
CA ASN A 91 -11.43 10.61 5.30
C ASN A 91 -10.87 10.91 6.70
N LEU A 92 -9.59 10.63 6.92
CA LEU A 92 -8.90 10.92 8.19
C LEU A 92 -8.72 12.43 8.38
N GLY A 93 -8.40 13.17 7.32
CA GLY A 93 -8.31 14.62 7.34
C GLY A 93 -9.63 15.29 7.69
N GLU A 94 -10.71 14.93 6.99
CA GLU A 94 -12.08 15.44 7.23
C GLU A 94 -12.59 15.16 8.65
N ARG A 95 -12.12 14.10 9.27
CA ARG A 95 -12.43 13.72 10.66
C ARG A 95 -11.51 14.37 11.68
N GLY A 96 -10.51 15.16 11.24
CA GLY A 96 -9.58 15.89 12.12
C GLY A 96 -8.44 15.04 12.70
N TYR A 97 -8.18 13.87 12.15
CA TYR A 97 -7.03 13.02 12.55
C TYR A 97 -5.72 13.43 11.86
N LEU A 98 -5.80 14.10 10.71
CA LEU A 98 -4.63 14.62 9.98
C LEU A 98 -4.73 16.15 9.88
N TYR A 99 -3.58 16.78 9.87
CA TYR A 99 -3.46 18.19 9.54
C TYR A 99 -3.35 18.39 8.02
N PRO A 100 -3.87 19.51 7.47
CA PRO A 100 -3.60 19.87 6.09
C PRO A 100 -2.11 19.93 5.80
N ILE A 101 -1.70 19.41 4.65
CA ILE A 101 -0.26 19.36 4.28
C ILE A 101 0.34 20.77 4.11
N SER A 102 -0.50 21.78 3.93
CA SER A 102 -0.14 23.19 3.82
C SER A 102 0.59 23.73 5.06
N ILE A 103 0.47 23.08 6.23
CA ILE A 103 1.24 23.45 7.42
C ILE A 103 2.72 23.09 7.32
N ALA A 104 3.07 22.11 6.47
CA ALA A 104 4.43 21.56 6.32
C ALA A 104 5.05 21.90 4.96
N LEU A 105 4.25 22.02 3.90
CA LEU A 105 4.70 22.27 2.53
C LEU A 105 4.02 23.50 1.94
N GLU A 106 4.80 24.37 1.32
CA GLU A 106 4.26 25.48 0.54
C GLU A 106 3.50 24.96 -0.68
N LYS A 107 2.38 25.59 -1.01
CA LYS A 107 1.51 25.22 -2.14
C LYS A 107 2.30 25.11 -3.45
N GLU A 108 3.23 26.01 -3.69
CA GLU A 108 4.08 26.01 -4.89
C GLU A 108 4.91 24.72 -5.02
N ILE A 109 5.39 24.16 -3.90
CA ILE A 109 6.13 22.89 -3.90
C ILE A 109 5.21 21.74 -4.35
N ILE A 110 3.97 21.73 -3.87
CA ILE A 110 3.00 20.72 -4.26
C ILE A 110 2.65 20.85 -5.75
N GLU A 111 2.31 22.06 -6.21
CA GLU A 111 1.93 22.35 -7.60
C GLU A 111 3.05 22.04 -8.60
N ASN A 112 4.31 22.24 -8.23
CA ASN A 112 5.46 22.00 -9.10
C ASN A 112 5.86 20.52 -9.21
N ASN A 113 5.56 19.72 -8.18
CA ASN A 113 6.03 18.32 -8.10
C ASN A 113 4.93 17.29 -8.39
N TYR A 114 3.65 17.65 -8.30
CA TYR A 114 2.52 16.75 -8.50
C TYR A 114 1.57 17.28 -9.56
N SER A 115 1.16 16.42 -10.49
CA SER A 115 0.11 16.79 -11.42
C SER A 115 -1.19 17.14 -10.67
N ARG A 116 -2.04 17.96 -11.27
CA ARG A 116 -3.32 18.33 -10.68
C ARG A 116 -4.15 17.12 -10.25
N HIS A 117 -4.22 16.11 -11.10
CA HIS A 117 -4.95 14.88 -10.80
C HIS A 117 -4.41 14.18 -9.54
N LEU A 118 -3.09 14.12 -9.36
CA LEU A 118 -2.47 13.52 -8.18
C LEU A 118 -2.69 14.34 -6.90
N GLN A 119 -2.89 15.65 -7.02
CA GLN A 119 -3.26 16.50 -5.88
C GLN A 119 -4.73 16.26 -5.50
N GLU A 120 -5.63 16.19 -6.48
CA GLU A 120 -7.08 16.03 -6.27
C GLU A 120 -7.42 14.77 -5.48
N ILE A 121 -6.71 13.66 -5.66
CA ILE A 121 -6.99 12.39 -4.97
C ILE A 121 -6.68 12.40 -3.45
N THR A 122 -5.98 13.40 -2.95
CA THR A 122 -5.71 13.62 -1.51
C THR A 122 -6.29 14.93 -1.00
N THR A 123 -7.14 15.58 -1.82
CA THR A 123 -7.80 16.83 -1.47
C THR A 123 -9.27 16.56 -1.15
N SER A 124 -9.75 17.10 -0.05
CA SER A 124 -11.14 16.98 0.36
C SER A 124 -12.05 17.90 -0.46
N ASP A 125 -13.18 17.35 -0.91
CA ASP A 125 -14.25 18.14 -1.54
C ASP A 125 -15.05 18.97 -0.51
N LEU A 126 -14.95 18.67 0.80
CA LEU A 126 -15.72 19.36 1.84
C LEU A 126 -15.11 20.70 2.21
N ASP A 127 -13.79 20.79 2.34
CA ASP A 127 -13.08 21.99 2.80
C ASP A 127 -12.04 22.51 1.80
N GLY A 128 -11.74 21.73 0.76
CA GLY A 128 -10.74 22.08 -0.26
C GLY A 128 -9.28 21.93 0.21
N GLU A 129 -9.06 21.35 1.40
CA GLU A 129 -7.72 21.12 1.93
C GLU A 129 -7.11 19.84 1.41
N THR A 130 -5.81 19.86 1.15
CA THR A 130 -5.01 18.69 0.79
C THR A 130 -4.38 18.11 2.05
N TYR A 131 -4.65 16.84 2.35
CA TYR A 131 -4.21 16.18 3.58
C TYR A 131 -2.97 15.31 3.42
N GLY A 132 -2.48 15.14 2.21
CA GLY A 132 -1.27 14.38 1.95
C GLY A 132 -0.71 14.59 0.56
N VAL A 133 0.47 14.05 0.33
CA VAL A 133 1.10 13.99 -1.00
C VAL A 133 1.44 12.55 -1.34
N LEU A 134 1.40 12.21 -2.61
CA LEU A 134 1.69 10.84 -3.03
C LEU A 134 3.19 10.54 -2.86
N PHE A 135 3.46 9.54 -2.04
CA PHE A 135 4.80 9.02 -1.83
C PHE A 135 5.19 8.01 -2.91
N ARG A 136 4.23 7.15 -3.31
CA ARG A 136 4.48 6.05 -4.25
C ARG A 136 3.20 5.65 -4.98
N LEU A 137 3.32 5.36 -6.28
CA LEU A 137 2.26 4.72 -7.07
C LEU A 137 2.60 3.23 -7.25
N ILE A 138 1.61 2.39 -7.00
CA ILE A 138 1.75 0.94 -7.09
C ILE A 138 0.74 0.42 -8.12
N PRO A 139 1.18 -0.06 -9.31
CA PRO A 139 0.28 -0.77 -10.20
C PRO A 139 -0.27 -2.01 -9.53
N ASN A 140 -1.59 -2.11 -9.47
CA ASN A 140 -2.33 -3.27 -8.98
C ASN A 140 -2.91 -4.07 -10.14
N SER A 141 -3.56 -5.19 -9.81
CA SER A 141 -4.30 -6.01 -10.78
C SER A 141 -3.46 -6.58 -11.93
N LEU A 142 -2.22 -6.95 -11.64
CA LEU A 142 -1.35 -7.66 -12.57
C LEU A 142 -1.56 -9.17 -12.45
N ILE A 143 -1.57 -9.87 -13.59
CA ILE A 143 -1.55 -11.31 -13.61
C ILE A 143 -0.10 -11.80 -13.64
N TRP A 144 0.34 -12.31 -12.50
CA TRP A 144 1.64 -12.96 -12.35
C TRP A 144 1.56 -14.41 -12.76
N TYR A 145 2.57 -14.90 -13.45
CA TYR A 145 2.61 -16.31 -13.87
C TYR A 145 4.03 -16.88 -13.88
N ASP A 146 4.11 -18.18 -13.66
CA ASP A 146 5.32 -18.95 -13.91
C ASP A 146 5.49 -19.18 -15.43
N VAL A 147 6.61 -18.71 -15.98
CA VAL A 147 6.84 -18.69 -17.43
C VAL A 147 6.82 -20.08 -18.04
N GLU A 148 7.38 -21.09 -17.35
CA GLU A 148 7.40 -22.46 -17.89
C GLU A 148 5.99 -23.08 -17.88
N LYS A 149 5.24 -22.88 -16.80
CA LYS A 149 3.86 -23.36 -16.69
C LYS A 149 2.96 -22.67 -17.71
N TYR A 150 3.10 -21.35 -17.85
CA TYR A 150 2.37 -20.53 -18.82
C TYR A 150 2.62 -21.01 -20.27
N ASN A 151 3.89 -21.25 -20.64
CA ASN A 151 4.24 -21.73 -21.96
C ASN A 151 3.67 -23.14 -22.23
N ARG A 152 3.61 -24.00 -21.23
CA ARG A 152 2.96 -25.32 -21.34
C ARG A 152 1.46 -25.26 -21.63
N LEU A 153 0.81 -24.15 -21.25
CA LEU A 153 -0.58 -23.86 -21.54
C LEU A 153 -0.80 -23.17 -22.90
N GLY A 154 0.26 -23.01 -23.70
CA GLY A 154 0.18 -22.39 -25.03
C GLY A 154 0.28 -20.86 -24.99
N SER A 155 0.76 -20.27 -23.91
CA SER A 155 0.94 -18.83 -23.73
C SER A 155 -0.36 -18.03 -23.97
N PRO A 156 -1.44 -18.32 -23.22
CA PRO A 156 -2.76 -17.71 -23.45
C PRO A 156 -2.71 -16.20 -23.33
N LYS A 157 -3.42 -15.51 -24.22
CA LYS A 157 -3.65 -14.07 -24.13
C LYS A 157 -5.10 -13.85 -23.78
N PHE A 158 -5.36 -12.94 -22.85
CA PHE A 158 -6.70 -12.56 -22.42
C PHE A 158 -6.96 -11.12 -22.88
N GLU A 159 -8.01 -10.92 -23.65
CA GLU A 159 -8.46 -9.59 -24.09
C GLU A 159 -9.62 -9.09 -23.19
N SER A 160 -10.23 -10.02 -22.45
CA SER A 160 -11.31 -9.73 -21.51
C SER A 160 -11.23 -10.64 -20.29
N PHE A 161 -11.95 -10.26 -19.23
CA PHE A 161 -12.13 -11.14 -18.06
C PHE A 161 -12.83 -12.45 -18.42
N GLN A 162 -13.81 -12.39 -19.32
CA GLN A 162 -14.50 -13.57 -19.80
C GLN A 162 -13.57 -14.57 -20.50
N ASP A 163 -12.53 -14.10 -21.20
CA ASP A 163 -11.52 -14.99 -21.79
C ASP A 163 -10.76 -15.76 -20.70
N MET A 164 -10.48 -15.12 -19.58
CA MET A 164 -9.84 -15.79 -18.42
C MET A 164 -10.75 -16.87 -17.83
N VAL A 165 -12.05 -16.59 -17.70
CA VAL A 165 -13.07 -17.54 -17.21
C VAL A 165 -13.14 -18.75 -18.15
N LEU A 166 -13.38 -18.53 -19.44
CA LEU A 166 -13.48 -19.61 -20.45
C LEU A 166 -12.20 -20.42 -20.57
N PHE A 167 -11.05 -19.75 -20.55
CA PHE A 167 -9.76 -20.43 -20.56
C PHE A 167 -9.59 -21.31 -19.31
N THR A 168 -9.97 -20.80 -18.14
CA THR A 168 -9.88 -21.53 -16.89
C THR A 168 -10.78 -22.79 -16.94
N GLU A 169 -12.04 -22.65 -17.35
CA GLU A 169 -12.96 -23.77 -17.50
C GLU A 169 -12.42 -24.87 -18.44
N ALA A 170 -11.80 -24.45 -19.57
CA ALA A 170 -11.29 -25.37 -20.56
C ALA A 170 -9.98 -26.08 -20.15
N ASN A 171 -9.21 -25.52 -19.21
CA ASN A 171 -7.85 -25.98 -18.90
C ASN A 171 -7.63 -26.43 -17.46
N VAL A 172 -8.63 -26.27 -16.58
CA VAL A 172 -8.56 -26.76 -15.20
C VAL A 172 -8.80 -28.29 -15.13
N TYR A 173 -8.02 -28.94 -14.29
CA TYR A 173 -8.16 -30.38 -13.98
C TYR A 173 -8.00 -30.56 -12.46
N GLU A 174 -8.55 -31.64 -11.90
CA GLU A 174 -8.58 -31.93 -10.46
C GLU A 174 -7.21 -31.79 -9.78
N ASP A 175 -6.14 -32.23 -10.47
CA ASP A 175 -4.77 -32.15 -9.93
C ASP A 175 -3.96 -30.95 -10.42
N ARG A 176 -4.56 -30.04 -11.18
CA ARG A 176 -3.88 -28.89 -11.77
C ARG A 176 -4.72 -27.63 -11.73
N PRO A 177 -4.88 -27.01 -10.56
CA PRO A 177 -5.53 -25.72 -10.43
C PRO A 177 -4.72 -24.66 -11.16
N LEU A 178 -5.40 -23.66 -11.69
CA LEU A 178 -4.73 -22.59 -12.45
C LEU A 178 -4.42 -21.38 -11.58
N TRP A 179 -5.18 -21.11 -10.52
CA TRP A 179 -5.12 -19.87 -9.77
C TRP A 179 -4.67 -20.04 -8.32
N CYS A 180 -3.76 -19.19 -7.88
CA CYS A 180 -3.47 -18.93 -6.48
C CYS A 180 -4.09 -17.59 -6.08
N MET A 181 -5.08 -17.63 -5.17
CA MET A 181 -5.94 -16.49 -4.85
C MET A 181 -6.14 -16.29 -3.33
N ASP A 182 -5.15 -16.60 -2.52
CA ASP A 182 -5.22 -16.36 -1.06
C ASP A 182 -5.26 -14.85 -0.78
N ILE A 183 -6.16 -14.39 0.14
CA ILE A 183 -6.38 -12.96 0.43
C ILE A 183 -6.34 -12.60 1.93
N GLU A 184 -6.04 -13.58 2.81
CA GLU A 184 -5.93 -13.29 4.24
C GLU A 184 -4.74 -12.34 4.48
N SER A 185 -4.95 -11.31 5.29
CA SER A 185 -3.97 -10.26 5.62
C SER A 185 -4.26 -9.62 6.99
N GLY A 186 -4.60 -10.43 7.99
CA GLY A 186 -4.96 -9.94 9.33
C GLY A 186 -6.16 -8.99 9.31
N ALA A 187 -6.03 -7.83 9.94
CA ALA A 187 -7.08 -6.82 9.98
C ALA A 187 -7.48 -6.28 8.60
N SER A 188 -6.55 -6.34 7.64
CA SER A 188 -6.76 -5.86 6.25
C SER A 188 -7.19 -6.96 5.29
N THR A 189 -7.64 -8.12 5.80
CA THR A 189 -8.11 -9.24 4.94
C THR A 189 -9.16 -8.77 3.94
N GLY A 190 -8.96 -9.11 2.66
CA GLY A 190 -9.88 -8.77 1.58
C GLY A 190 -9.43 -7.64 0.65
N TRP A 191 -8.44 -6.83 1.03
CA TRP A 191 -7.99 -5.70 0.20
C TRP A 191 -7.58 -6.11 -1.22
N ILE A 192 -7.02 -7.32 -1.40
CA ILE A 192 -6.66 -7.85 -2.72
C ILE A 192 -7.92 -8.09 -3.57
N ALA A 193 -8.97 -8.64 -2.95
CA ALA A 193 -10.24 -8.87 -3.64
C ALA A 193 -10.91 -7.54 -4.02
N THR A 194 -10.72 -6.49 -3.24
CA THR A 194 -11.16 -5.13 -3.61
C THR A 194 -10.42 -4.64 -4.86
N ASN A 195 -9.10 -4.85 -4.96
CA ASN A 195 -8.35 -4.51 -6.16
C ASN A 195 -8.85 -5.27 -7.41
N TRP A 196 -9.22 -6.54 -7.26
CA TRP A 196 -9.83 -7.29 -8.37
C TRP A 196 -11.16 -6.68 -8.79
N LEU A 197 -12.00 -6.29 -7.83
CA LEU A 197 -13.28 -5.66 -8.11
C LEU A 197 -13.10 -4.31 -8.81
N GLU A 198 -12.16 -3.49 -8.34
CA GLU A 198 -11.82 -2.21 -8.96
C GLU A 198 -11.42 -2.37 -10.42
N ASP A 199 -10.56 -3.36 -10.70
CA ASP A 199 -10.09 -3.66 -12.04
C ASP A 199 -11.26 -4.11 -12.97
N ILE A 200 -12.11 -4.99 -12.49
CA ILE A 200 -13.29 -5.45 -13.25
C ILE A 200 -14.26 -4.29 -13.51
N ILE A 201 -14.56 -3.46 -12.50
CA ILE A 201 -15.43 -2.28 -12.69
C ILE A 201 -14.84 -1.35 -13.74
N LEU A 202 -13.55 -1.04 -13.67
CA LEU A 202 -12.88 -0.18 -14.63
C LEU A 202 -12.96 -0.72 -16.07
N HIS A 203 -12.74 -2.02 -16.25
CA HIS A 203 -12.73 -2.64 -17.57
C HIS A 203 -14.12 -2.86 -18.16
N GLU A 204 -15.10 -3.24 -17.35
CA GLU A 204 -16.41 -3.64 -17.83
C GLU A 204 -17.44 -2.50 -17.79
N GLN A 205 -17.41 -1.68 -16.74
CA GLN A 205 -18.38 -0.61 -16.51
C GLN A 205 -17.82 0.78 -16.87
N GLY A 206 -16.49 0.88 -16.94
CA GLY A 206 -15.77 2.10 -17.30
C GLY A 206 -15.51 3.05 -16.13
N PRO A 207 -14.70 4.10 -16.38
CA PRO A 207 -14.22 4.99 -15.32
C PRO A 207 -15.33 5.79 -14.63
N THR A 208 -16.41 6.13 -15.32
CA THR A 208 -17.52 6.90 -14.71
C THR A 208 -18.19 6.11 -13.58
N VAL A 209 -18.51 4.84 -13.81
CA VAL A 209 -19.12 3.98 -12.79
C VAL A 209 -18.13 3.73 -11.64
N TYR A 210 -16.84 3.56 -11.97
CA TYR A 210 -15.79 3.43 -10.97
C TYR A 210 -15.73 4.67 -10.07
N ASP A 211 -15.67 5.87 -10.64
CA ASP A 211 -15.60 7.13 -9.88
C ASP A 211 -16.84 7.33 -9.01
N GLU A 212 -18.03 7.04 -9.53
CA GLU A 212 -19.28 7.15 -8.76
C GLU A 212 -19.32 6.13 -7.60
N TRP A 213 -18.83 4.92 -7.82
CA TRP A 213 -18.71 3.91 -6.77
C TRP A 213 -17.67 4.30 -5.73
N PHE A 214 -16.48 4.71 -6.15
CA PHE A 214 -15.39 5.16 -5.29
C PHE A 214 -15.80 6.35 -4.41
N GLN A 215 -16.53 7.33 -5.00
CA GLN A 215 -17.06 8.49 -4.29
C GLN A 215 -18.35 8.18 -3.49
N GLN A 216 -18.75 6.92 -3.40
CA GLN A 216 -19.95 6.46 -2.69
C GLN A 216 -21.27 7.11 -3.22
N LYS A 217 -21.29 7.60 -4.44
CA LYS A 217 -22.47 8.15 -5.12
C LYS A 217 -23.45 7.06 -5.57
N ILE A 218 -22.93 5.88 -5.86
CA ILE A 218 -23.72 4.68 -6.13
C ILE A 218 -23.49 3.63 -5.05
N SER A 219 -24.54 2.91 -4.73
CA SER A 219 -24.54 1.86 -3.71
C SER A 219 -23.85 0.59 -4.24
N PRO A 220 -23.26 -0.25 -3.36
CA PRO A 220 -22.88 -1.62 -3.73
C PRO A 220 -24.04 -2.49 -4.23
N GLN A 221 -25.29 -2.04 -4.06
CA GLN A 221 -26.49 -2.69 -4.58
C GLN A 221 -26.81 -2.29 -6.03
N ASN A 222 -26.05 -1.36 -6.61
CA ASN A 222 -26.17 -0.99 -8.03
C ASN A 222 -25.90 -2.23 -8.92
N GLU A 223 -26.64 -2.34 -10.04
CA GLU A 223 -26.60 -3.56 -10.88
C GLU A 223 -25.24 -3.74 -11.57
N GLU A 224 -24.56 -2.65 -11.97
CA GLU A 224 -23.22 -2.71 -12.57
C GLU A 224 -22.18 -3.25 -11.56
N ILE A 225 -22.24 -2.80 -10.31
CA ILE A 225 -21.36 -3.29 -9.25
C ILE A 225 -21.63 -4.76 -8.93
N LYS A 226 -22.93 -5.15 -8.82
CA LYS A 226 -23.30 -6.56 -8.62
C LYS A 226 -22.84 -7.45 -9.77
N GLN A 227 -22.94 -6.97 -11.02
CA GLN A 227 -22.45 -7.71 -12.16
C GLN A 227 -20.95 -7.95 -12.08
N SER A 228 -20.16 -6.93 -11.75
CA SER A 228 -18.71 -7.05 -11.58
C SER A 228 -18.33 -8.03 -10.46
N ILE A 229 -19.06 -8.01 -9.33
CA ILE A 229 -18.89 -9.00 -8.25
C ILE A 229 -19.26 -10.42 -8.73
N SER A 230 -20.35 -10.55 -9.49
CA SER A 230 -20.78 -11.84 -10.06
C SER A 230 -19.72 -12.42 -11.00
N ASN A 231 -19.11 -11.58 -11.83
CA ASN A 231 -18.08 -11.98 -12.78
C ASN A 231 -16.84 -12.53 -12.08
N ILE A 232 -16.38 -11.91 -10.99
CA ILE A 232 -15.31 -12.47 -10.14
C ILE A 232 -15.73 -13.84 -9.59
N GLY A 233 -16.98 -13.96 -9.17
CA GLY A 233 -17.57 -15.21 -8.71
C GLY A 233 -17.50 -16.32 -9.77
N GLU A 234 -17.74 -16.00 -11.04
CA GLU A 234 -17.64 -16.98 -12.14
C GLU A 234 -16.27 -17.66 -12.15
N LEU A 235 -15.18 -16.92 -12.02
CA LEU A 235 -13.83 -17.48 -11.94
C LEU A 235 -13.62 -18.32 -10.66
N ILE A 236 -13.99 -17.78 -9.51
CA ILE A 236 -13.75 -18.39 -8.19
C ILE A 236 -14.52 -19.70 -8.02
N PHE A 237 -15.73 -19.79 -8.58
CA PHE A 237 -16.61 -20.95 -8.42
C PHE A 237 -16.40 -22.04 -9.48
N ILE A 238 -15.50 -21.85 -10.45
CA ILE A 238 -15.09 -22.96 -11.32
C ILE A 238 -14.49 -24.08 -10.44
N LYS A 239 -15.01 -25.28 -10.62
CA LYS A 239 -14.54 -26.43 -9.86
C LYS A 239 -13.03 -26.65 -10.11
N ASP A 240 -12.27 -26.82 -9.02
CA ASP A 240 -10.84 -27.09 -9.02
C ASP A 240 -9.95 -25.95 -9.61
N ALA A 241 -10.51 -24.78 -9.95
CA ALA A 241 -9.74 -23.66 -10.49
C ALA A 241 -8.73 -23.07 -9.49
N ILE A 242 -9.10 -23.04 -8.21
CA ILE A 242 -8.30 -22.43 -7.15
C ILE A 242 -7.47 -23.48 -6.42
N TYR A 243 -6.18 -23.24 -6.29
CA TYR A 243 -5.30 -24.11 -5.51
C TYR A 243 -5.77 -24.25 -4.06
N GLY A 244 -6.08 -25.49 -3.68
CA GLY A 244 -6.59 -25.82 -2.35
C GLY A 244 -8.07 -25.49 -2.12
N GLY A 245 -8.80 -25.14 -3.19
CA GLY A 245 -10.25 -24.87 -3.17
C GLY A 245 -10.62 -23.46 -2.74
N LYS A 246 -11.85 -23.05 -3.03
CA LYS A 246 -12.34 -21.69 -2.76
C LYS A 246 -12.37 -21.29 -1.28
N GLU A 247 -12.58 -22.24 -0.37
CA GLU A 247 -12.56 -22.03 1.08
C GLU A 247 -11.17 -21.62 1.60
N ARG A 248 -10.13 -21.89 0.83
CA ARG A 248 -8.76 -21.49 1.14
C ARG A 248 -8.58 -19.98 1.03
N ILE A 249 -9.26 -19.32 0.08
CA ILE A 249 -9.06 -17.93 -0.32
C ILE A 249 -8.98 -16.98 0.88
N ILE A 250 -9.96 -17.04 1.78
CA ILE A 250 -10.07 -16.14 2.95
C ILE A 250 -9.30 -16.63 4.18
N ASN A 251 -8.78 -17.87 4.14
CA ASN A 251 -8.17 -18.54 5.30
C ASN A 251 -6.65 -18.69 5.19
N LYS A 252 -6.06 -18.23 4.09
CA LYS A 252 -4.62 -18.31 3.87
C LYS A 252 -4.05 -16.97 3.49
N GLU A 253 -2.90 -16.73 4.08
CA GLU A 253 -2.15 -15.49 3.95
C GLU A 253 -1.73 -15.27 2.48
N PHE A 254 -1.99 -14.08 1.95
CA PHE A 254 -1.86 -13.72 0.53
C PHE A 254 -0.46 -13.93 -0.05
N ARG A 255 0.60 -13.82 0.79
CA ARG A 255 1.99 -14.05 0.35
C ARG A 255 2.26 -15.49 -0.05
N ASN A 256 1.40 -16.43 0.38
CA ASN A 256 1.49 -17.82 -0.08
C ASN A 256 1.24 -17.96 -1.58
N ASN A 257 0.50 -17.02 -2.19
CA ASN A 257 0.28 -17.01 -3.64
C ASN A 257 1.61 -17.04 -4.40
N PHE A 258 2.57 -16.24 -4.00
CA PHE A 258 3.85 -16.10 -4.68
C PHE A 258 4.73 -17.35 -4.53
N ARG A 259 4.76 -17.94 -3.33
CA ARG A 259 5.46 -19.21 -3.09
C ARG A 259 4.83 -20.35 -3.89
N ASN A 260 3.51 -20.41 -3.91
CA ASN A 260 2.78 -21.46 -4.64
C ASN A 260 2.92 -21.30 -6.16
N LEU A 261 3.01 -20.06 -6.66
CA LEU A 261 3.19 -19.75 -8.06
C LEU A 261 4.49 -20.36 -8.63
N VAL A 262 5.60 -20.23 -7.88
CA VAL A 262 6.92 -20.74 -8.30
C VAL A 262 7.23 -22.15 -7.79
N ASP A 263 6.31 -22.78 -7.08
CA ASP A 263 6.49 -24.15 -6.57
C ASP A 263 6.52 -25.16 -7.71
N SER A 264 7.53 -26.01 -7.72
CA SER A 264 7.74 -27.05 -8.73
C SER A 264 6.63 -28.13 -8.76
N ASN A 265 5.82 -28.24 -7.70
CA ASN A 265 4.73 -29.20 -7.59
C ASN A 265 3.44 -28.76 -8.31
N ASN A 266 3.50 -27.80 -9.23
CA ASN A 266 2.38 -27.32 -10.05
C ASN A 266 1.14 -26.90 -9.25
N LYS A 267 1.34 -26.15 -8.16
CA LYS A 267 0.23 -25.71 -7.31
C LYS A 267 -0.70 -24.73 -8.01
N CYS A 268 -0.17 -23.80 -8.80
CA CYS A 268 -0.93 -22.91 -9.67
C CYS A 268 -0.05 -22.35 -10.79
N VAL A 269 -0.67 -21.69 -11.75
CA VAL A 269 -0.01 -21.06 -12.91
C VAL A 269 -0.08 -19.54 -12.82
N PHE A 270 -1.20 -19.02 -12.30
CA PHE A 270 -1.53 -17.61 -12.24
C PHE A 270 -1.76 -17.14 -10.81
N SER A 271 -1.43 -15.88 -10.57
CA SER A 271 -1.84 -15.14 -9.37
C SER A 271 -2.16 -13.71 -9.74
N TRP A 272 -3.31 -13.22 -9.31
CA TRP A 272 -3.76 -11.86 -9.57
C TRP A 272 -3.37 -10.97 -8.39
N SER A 273 -2.40 -10.07 -8.59
CA SER A 273 -1.84 -9.26 -7.52
C SER A 273 -1.13 -8.01 -8.03
N GLY A 274 -0.78 -7.09 -7.13
CA GLY A 274 -0.04 -5.89 -7.45
C GLY A 274 1.44 -6.13 -7.81
N HIS A 275 2.12 -5.10 -8.30
CA HIS A 275 3.52 -5.18 -8.71
C HIS A 275 4.47 -5.55 -7.56
N PHE A 276 4.08 -5.31 -6.31
CA PHE A 276 4.86 -5.68 -5.12
C PHE A 276 5.11 -7.19 -5.02
N ALA A 277 4.35 -8.03 -5.74
CA ALA A 277 4.59 -9.46 -5.85
C ALA A 277 6.04 -9.79 -6.26
N GLY A 278 6.63 -8.95 -7.12
CA GLY A 278 8.03 -9.08 -7.53
C GLY A 278 9.02 -9.09 -6.36
N MET A 279 8.75 -8.32 -5.30
CA MET A 279 9.59 -8.30 -4.10
C MET A 279 9.57 -9.63 -3.36
N TYR A 280 8.39 -10.25 -3.24
CA TYR A 280 8.25 -11.57 -2.61
C TYR A 280 8.86 -12.68 -3.46
N LEU A 281 8.71 -12.60 -4.78
CA LEU A 281 9.30 -13.57 -5.72
C LEU A 281 10.82 -13.49 -5.71
N SER A 282 11.42 -12.30 -5.64
CA SER A 282 12.88 -12.14 -5.57
C SER A 282 13.50 -12.72 -4.30
N LEU A 283 12.79 -12.66 -3.17
CA LEU A 283 13.23 -13.24 -1.89
C LEU A 283 13.21 -14.78 -1.87
N ILE A 284 12.44 -15.41 -2.75
CA ILE A 284 12.38 -16.88 -2.84
C ILE A 284 13.61 -17.43 -3.59
N HIS A 285 14.28 -16.63 -4.39
CA HIS A 285 15.43 -17.01 -5.21
C HIS A 285 16.79 -16.61 -4.61
N ILE A 286 16.80 -16.02 -3.41
CA ILE A 286 18.00 -15.77 -2.61
C ILE A 286 18.12 -16.87 -1.55
#